data_6e4afa6a2b343b779e45e10c9bda0b40
#
_entry.id   6e4afa6a2b343b779e45e10c9bda0b40
#
_cell.length_a   1.000
_cell.length_b   1.000
_cell.length_c   1.000
_cell.angle_alpha   90.00
_cell.angle_beta   90.00
_cell.angle_gamma   90.00
#
_symmetry.space_group_name_H-M   'P 1'
#
loop_
_entity.id
_entity.type
_entity.pdbx_description
1 polymer ?
#
loop_
_entity_poly.entity_id
_entity_poly.type
_entity_poly.pdbx_seq_one_letter_code
_entity_poly.pdbx_strand_id
1 'polypeptide(L)'
;MERKLEVVTTYNKKYYDICGKKMIQTFIEHWPKDVTLYCYYQEQEPEIYADNVQYIDLYGVNPQLKRFVAENQLDEQKNGIINGEYDFQRDGVKFSHKVFAPTHRIKHTKADVLLYLDADTYTHT
;
A
#
# COMPACT_ATOMS: atom_id res chain seq x y z
N MET A 1 -20.81 21.86 1.16
CA MET A 1 -19.94 21.04 2.03
C MET A 1 -18.94 20.27 1.16
N GLU A 2 -17.67 20.56 1.35
CA GLU A 2 -16.62 19.88 0.59
C GLU A 2 -16.39 18.47 1.14
N ARG A 3 -16.29 17.51 0.21
CA ARG A 3 -15.94 16.14 0.57
C ARG A 3 -14.44 16.00 0.70
N LYS A 4 -14.00 15.31 1.74
CA LYS A 4 -12.57 15.01 1.95
C LYS A 4 -12.22 13.69 1.30
N LEU A 5 -11.17 13.71 0.48
CA LEU A 5 -10.63 12.54 -0.21
C LEU A 5 -9.27 12.19 0.37
N GLU A 6 -9.06 10.92 0.64
CA GLU A 6 -7.74 10.35 0.96
C GLU A 6 -7.41 9.26 -0.05
N VAL A 7 -6.13 9.10 -0.33
CA VAL A 7 -5.62 8.04 -1.21
C VAL A 7 -4.73 7.13 -0.38
N VAL A 8 -4.86 5.83 -0.60
CA VAL A 8 -4.10 4.80 0.11
C VAL A 8 -3.38 3.92 -0.89
N THR A 9 -2.13 3.60 -0.60
CA THR A 9 -1.36 2.61 -1.34
C THR A 9 -0.52 1.77 -0.38
N THR A 10 -0.04 0.64 -0.87
CA THR A 10 0.95 -0.19 -0.17
C THR A 10 1.93 -0.77 -1.18
N TYR A 11 3.15 -1.05 -0.72
CA TYR A 11 4.22 -1.59 -1.55
C TYR A 11 5.31 -2.20 -0.67
N ASN A 12 6.04 -3.16 -1.24
CA ASN A 12 7.28 -3.62 -0.64
C ASN A 12 8.46 -2.79 -1.22
N LYS A 13 9.66 -2.99 -0.69
CA LYS A 13 10.85 -2.24 -1.13
C LYS A 13 11.12 -2.42 -2.61
N LYS A 14 10.95 -3.64 -3.13
CA LYS A 14 11.15 -3.95 -4.54
C LYS A 14 10.22 -3.10 -5.43
N TYR A 15 8.93 -3.07 -5.11
CA TYR A 15 7.96 -2.29 -5.91
C TYR A 15 8.08 -0.79 -5.67
N TYR A 16 8.55 -0.38 -4.50
CA TYR A 16 8.89 1.02 -4.29
C TYR A 16 9.96 1.47 -5.28
N ASP A 17 11.03 0.69 -5.43
CA ASP A 17 12.13 1.02 -6.34
C ASP A 17 11.70 0.97 -7.80
N ILE A 18 10.81 0.04 -8.17
CA ILE A 18 10.34 -0.14 -9.56
C ILE A 18 9.34 0.94 -9.95
N CYS A 19 8.38 1.26 -9.09
CA CYS A 19 7.24 2.12 -9.45
C CYS A 19 6.73 3.04 -8.33
N GLY A 20 6.77 2.61 -7.07
CA GLY A 20 6.18 3.36 -5.96
C GLY A 20 6.77 4.76 -5.78
N LYS A 21 8.08 4.90 -5.97
CA LYS A 21 8.76 6.19 -5.92
C LYS A 21 8.16 7.17 -6.92
N LYS A 22 7.92 6.71 -8.15
CA LYS A 22 7.30 7.54 -9.20
C LYS A 22 5.87 7.91 -8.86
N MET A 23 5.11 6.97 -8.28
CA MET A 23 3.76 7.25 -7.81
C MET A 23 3.75 8.40 -6.81
N ILE A 24 4.63 8.35 -5.82
CA ILE A 24 4.72 9.38 -4.77
C ILE A 24 5.14 10.73 -5.38
N GLN A 25 6.17 10.74 -6.22
CA GLN A 25 6.66 11.95 -6.85
C GLN A 25 5.60 12.62 -7.73
N THR A 26 4.89 11.85 -8.54
CA THR A 26 3.84 12.39 -9.42
C THR A 26 2.60 12.81 -8.64
N PHE A 27 2.31 12.15 -7.52
CA PHE A 27 1.24 12.58 -6.62
C PHE A 27 1.55 13.97 -6.05
N ILE A 28 2.74 14.17 -5.53
CA ILE A 28 3.18 15.45 -4.98
C ILE A 28 3.09 16.56 -6.05
N GLU A 29 3.44 16.23 -7.28
CA GLU A 29 3.48 17.18 -8.41
C GLU A 29 2.09 17.59 -8.89
N HIS A 30 1.16 16.66 -8.97
CA HIS A 30 -0.09 16.83 -9.72
C HIS A 30 -1.36 16.88 -8.88
N TRP A 31 -1.38 16.22 -7.72
CA TRP A 31 -2.61 16.16 -6.91
C TRP A 31 -2.79 17.41 -6.05
N PRO A 32 -4.05 17.80 -5.75
CA PRO A 32 -4.31 18.92 -4.83
C PRO A 32 -3.65 18.71 -3.47
N LYS A 33 -3.18 19.78 -2.87
CA LYS A 33 -2.46 19.71 -1.59
C LYS A 33 -3.35 19.34 -0.40
N ASP A 34 -4.66 19.47 -0.54
CA ASP A 34 -5.62 19.06 0.48
C ASP A 34 -6.01 17.58 0.40
N VAL A 35 -5.51 16.85 -0.61
CA VAL A 35 -5.66 15.39 -0.70
C VAL A 35 -4.40 14.73 -0.15
N THR A 36 -4.54 13.85 0.84
CA THR A 36 -3.41 13.15 1.46
C THR A 36 -3.24 11.77 0.87
N LEU A 37 -2.00 11.42 0.52
CA LEU A 37 -1.59 10.07 0.15
C LEU A 37 -1.03 9.36 1.38
N TYR A 38 -1.65 8.26 1.76
CA TYR A 38 -1.15 7.39 2.82
C TYR A 38 -0.42 6.21 2.21
N CYS A 39 0.88 6.13 2.47
CA CYS A 39 1.76 5.08 1.95
C CYS A 39 2.07 4.09 3.07
N TYR A 40 1.51 2.90 2.97
CA TYR A 40 1.81 1.81 3.90
C TYR A 40 3.02 1.04 3.39
N TYR A 41 4.20 1.39 3.90
CA TYR A 41 5.45 0.71 3.52
C TYR A 41 5.63 -0.56 4.33
N GLN A 42 6.44 -1.50 3.81
CA GLN A 42 6.63 -2.80 4.45
C GLN A 42 8.00 -2.95 5.11
N GLU A 43 9.07 -2.48 4.48
CA GLU A 43 10.43 -2.66 5.01
C GLU A 43 11.07 -1.36 5.43
N GLN A 44 10.97 -0.32 4.62
CA GLN A 44 11.71 0.93 4.85
C GLN A 44 10.85 2.14 4.49
N GLU A 45 10.82 3.12 5.40
CA GLU A 45 10.15 4.39 5.14
C GLU A 45 10.90 5.17 4.05
N PRO A 46 10.18 5.62 3.00
CA PRO A 46 10.80 6.45 1.96
C PRO A 46 11.30 7.79 2.49
N GLU A 47 12.28 8.36 1.79
CA GLU A 47 12.89 9.65 2.16
C GLU A 47 12.30 10.84 1.38
N ILE A 48 11.16 10.65 0.73
CA ILE A 48 10.47 11.73 0.00
C ILE A 48 9.41 12.31 0.93
N TYR A 49 9.56 13.58 1.31
CA TYR A 49 8.65 14.21 2.28
C TYR A 49 7.89 15.36 1.65
N ALA A 50 6.59 15.41 1.92
CA ALA A 50 5.69 16.49 1.54
C ALA A 50 4.53 16.54 2.52
N ASP A 51 3.89 17.71 2.64
CA ASP A 51 2.79 17.89 3.61
C ASP A 51 1.58 17.00 3.34
N ASN A 52 1.38 16.60 2.08
CA ASN A 52 0.25 15.77 1.66
C ASN A 52 0.60 14.29 1.47
N VAL A 53 1.74 13.85 2.01
CA VAL A 53 2.14 12.43 2.00
C VAL A 53 2.44 11.97 3.42
N GLN A 54 1.84 10.88 3.84
CA GLN A 54 2.04 10.27 5.15
C GLN A 54 2.53 8.84 4.98
N TYR A 55 3.51 8.42 5.77
CA TYR A 55 4.04 7.07 5.75
C TYR A 55 3.63 6.32 7.01
N ILE A 56 3.15 5.09 6.82
CA ILE A 56 2.72 4.23 7.93
C ILE A 56 3.39 2.86 7.75
N ASP A 57 3.98 2.35 8.82
CA ASP A 57 4.55 1.00 8.84
C ASP A 57 3.40 -0.01 8.86
N LEU A 58 3.21 -0.71 7.74
CA LEU A 58 2.09 -1.64 7.58
C LEU A 58 2.10 -2.73 8.64
N TYR A 59 3.25 -3.34 8.90
CA TYR A 59 3.36 -4.39 9.91
C TYR A 59 3.28 -3.84 11.32
N GLY A 60 3.76 -2.63 11.54
CA GLY A 60 3.71 -1.98 12.85
C GLY A 60 2.29 -1.72 13.33
N VAL A 61 1.39 -1.34 12.42
CA VAL A 61 -0.02 -1.09 12.76
C VAL A 61 -0.93 -2.31 12.55
N ASN A 62 -0.41 -3.38 11.97
CA ASN A 62 -1.15 -4.62 11.73
C ASN A 62 -0.34 -5.85 12.19
N PRO A 63 -0.19 -6.07 13.50
CA PRO A 63 0.55 -7.24 13.99
C PRO A 63 -0.05 -8.57 13.54
N GLN A 64 -1.37 -8.61 13.29
CA GLN A 64 -2.05 -9.79 12.77
C GLN A 64 -1.54 -10.15 11.36
N LEU A 65 -1.31 -9.14 10.51
CA LEU A 65 -0.75 -9.35 9.17
C LEU A 65 0.67 -9.90 9.26
N LYS A 66 1.50 -9.31 10.11
CA LYS A 66 2.87 -9.77 10.32
C LYS A 66 2.90 -11.24 10.73
N ARG A 67 2.01 -11.63 11.65
CA ARG A 67 1.88 -13.02 12.11
C ARG A 67 1.41 -13.93 10.97
N PHE A 68 0.40 -13.50 10.21
CA PHE A 68 -0.12 -14.27 9.07
C PHE A 68 0.96 -14.56 8.04
N VAL A 69 1.77 -13.56 7.69
CA VAL A 69 2.88 -13.71 6.73
C VAL A 69 3.91 -14.70 7.27
N ALA A 70 4.31 -14.55 8.54
CA ALA A 70 5.30 -15.44 9.17
C ALA A 70 4.80 -16.89 9.24
N GLU A 71 3.54 -17.10 9.61
CA GLU A 71 2.94 -18.43 9.73
C GLU A 71 2.76 -19.13 8.38
N ASN A 72 2.66 -18.39 7.29
CA ASN A 72 2.36 -18.93 5.97
C ASN A 72 3.52 -18.80 4.96
N GLN A 73 4.69 -18.38 5.39
CA GLN A 73 5.81 -18.14 4.45
C GLN A 73 6.29 -19.42 3.74
N LEU A 74 6.09 -20.59 4.34
CA LEU A 74 6.46 -21.88 3.74
C LEU A 74 5.29 -22.60 3.05
N ASP A 75 4.10 -22.03 3.10
CA ASP A 75 2.93 -22.60 2.42
C ASP A 75 2.93 -22.17 0.96
N GLU A 76 3.31 -23.09 0.08
CA GLU A 76 3.43 -22.82 -1.35
C GLU A 76 2.11 -22.32 -1.96
N GLN A 77 1.00 -22.97 -1.65
CA GLN A 77 -0.31 -22.60 -2.23
C GLN A 77 -0.73 -21.20 -1.85
N LYS A 78 -0.56 -20.81 -0.57
CA LYS A 78 -0.91 -19.47 -0.11
C LYS A 78 0.02 -18.38 -0.66
N ASN A 79 1.21 -18.76 -1.13
CA ASN A 79 2.16 -17.89 -1.78
C ASN A 79 2.10 -17.96 -3.31
N GLY A 80 1.04 -18.57 -3.84
CA GLY A 80 0.79 -18.60 -5.28
C GLY A 80 1.54 -19.66 -6.05
N ILE A 81 2.15 -20.64 -5.39
CA ILE A 81 2.87 -21.72 -6.07
C ILE A 81 1.95 -22.93 -6.19
N ILE A 82 1.49 -23.20 -7.40
CA ILE A 82 0.57 -24.28 -7.73
C ILE A 82 1.28 -25.23 -8.70
N ASN A 83 1.43 -26.50 -8.30
CA ASN A 83 2.12 -27.51 -9.11
C ASN A 83 3.53 -27.07 -9.54
N GLY A 84 4.26 -26.38 -8.65
CA GLY A 84 5.62 -25.92 -8.90
C GLY A 84 5.73 -24.62 -9.71
N GLU A 85 4.61 -24.03 -10.13
CA GLU A 85 4.58 -22.79 -10.91
C GLU A 85 3.94 -21.64 -10.11
N TYR A 86 4.50 -20.44 -10.24
CA TYR A 86 3.98 -19.26 -9.58
C TYR A 86 2.83 -18.65 -10.38
N ASP A 87 1.69 -18.48 -9.71
CA ASP A 87 0.53 -17.76 -10.25
C ASP A 87 0.23 -16.56 -9.32
N PHE A 88 0.51 -15.35 -9.80
CA PHE A 88 0.34 -14.14 -8.99
C PHE A 88 -1.10 -13.94 -8.52
N GLN A 89 -2.09 -14.42 -9.25
CA GLN A 89 -3.50 -14.29 -8.87
C GLN A 89 -3.89 -15.15 -7.67
N ARG A 90 -3.05 -16.15 -7.33
CA ARG A 90 -3.26 -17.06 -6.21
C ARG A 90 -2.30 -16.79 -5.04
N ASP A 91 -1.54 -15.71 -5.11
CA ASP A 91 -0.63 -15.29 -4.04
C ASP A 91 -1.42 -14.57 -2.94
N GLY A 92 -2.06 -15.37 -2.08
CA GLY A 92 -2.89 -14.84 -0.99
C GLY A 92 -2.09 -14.09 0.07
N VAL A 93 -0.85 -14.52 0.34
CA VAL A 93 0.04 -13.82 1.28
C VAL A 93 0.35 -12.42 0.77
N LYS A 94 0.69 -12.29 -0.50
CA LYS A 94 0.95 -10.98 -1.11
C LYS A 94 -0.29 -10.10 -1.13
N PHE A 95 -1.43 -10.64 -1.55
CA PHE A 95 -2.68 -9.88 -1.63
C PHE A 95 -3.22 -9.47 -0.26
N SER A 96 -2.89 -10.18 0.82
CA SER A 96 -3.31 -9.80 2.17
C SER A 96 -2.83 -8.39 2.53
N HIS A 97 -1.67 -7.96 2.05
CA HIS A 97 -1.15 -6.61 2.28
C HIS A 97 -2.09 -5.54 1.73
N LYS A 98 -2.69 -5.80 0.56
CA LYS A 98 -3.65 -4.88 -0.08
C LYS A 98 -4.98 -4.80 0.65
N VAL A 99 -5.30 -5.77 1.48
CA VAL A 99 -6.50 -5.75 2.32
C VAL A 99 -6.24 -4.99 3.62
N PHE A 100 -5.13 -5.26 4.28
CA PHE A 100 -4.84 -4.68 5.60
C PHE A 100 -4.54 -3.19 5.55
N ALA A 101 -3.92 -2.68 4.48
CA ALA A 101 -3.63 -1.25 4.36
C ALA A 101 -4.91 -0.40 4.28
N PRO A 102 -5.82 -0.62 3.32
CA PRO A 102 -7.05 0.16 3.28
C PRO A 102 -7.97 -0.09 4.48
N THR A 103 -7.99 -1.31 5.02
CA THR A 103 -8.80 -1.62 6.20
C THR A 103 -8.35 -0.82 7.42
N HIS A 104 -7.04 -0.71 7.64
CA HIS A 104 -6.50 0.12 8.72
C HIS A 104 -6.90 1.59 8.50
N ARG A 105 -6.76 2.09 7.26
CA ARG A 105 -7.07 3.48 6.96
C ARG A 105 -8.56 3.78 7.16
N ILE A 106 -9.45 2.87 6.77
CA ILE A 106 -10.90 3.02 6.96
C ILE A 106 -11.24 3.18 8.45
N LYS A 107 -10.57 2.42 9.31
CA LYS A 107 -10.83 2.49 10.76
C LYS A 107 -10.36 3.79 11.40
N HIS A 108 -9.44 4.51 10.78
CA HIS A 108 -8.80 5.69 11.36
C HIS A 108 -9.02 6.98 10.57
N THR A 109 -9.61 6.88 9.38
CA THR A 109 -9.86 8.04 8.53
C THR A 109 -11.05 8.87 9.00
N LYS A 110 -10.98 10.18 8.74
CA LYS A 110 -12.12 11.10 8.82
C LYS A 110 -12.55 11.58 7.44
N ALA A 111 -11.99 11.00 6.38
CA ALA A 111 -12.34 11.36 5.02
C ALA A 111 -13.71 10.79 4.64
N ASP A 112 -14.36 11.45 3.69
CA ASP A 112 -15.65 11.00 3.14
C ASP A 112 -15.45 9.92 2.09
N VAL A 113 -14.32 9.97 1.37
CA VAL A 113 -13.98 9.02 0.30
C VAL A 113 -12.54 8.56 0.50
N LEU A 114 -12.35 7.25 0.43
CA LEU A 114 -11.04 6.63 0.49
C LEU A 114 -10.81 5.87 -0.83
N LEU A 115 -9.76 6.27 -1.55
CA LEU A 115 -9.40 5.66 -2.82
C LEU A 115 -8.12 4.84 -2.64
N TYR A 116 -8.20 3.54 -2.94
CA TYR A 116 -7.02 2.69 -2.98
C TYR A 116 -6.45 2.67 -4.40
N LEU A 117 -5.16 2.96 -4.54
CA LEU A 117 -4.44 2.87 -5.81
C LEU A 117 -3.23 1.95 -5.65
N ASP A 118 -3.03 1.05 -6.62
CA ASP A 118 -1.81 0.25 -6.67
C ASP A 118 -0.58 1.15 -6.89
N ALA A 119 0.56 0.72 -6.35
CA ALA A 119 1.81 1.50 -6.40
C ALA A 119 2.38 1.66 -7.81
N ASP A 120 1.88 0.93 -8.79
CA ASP A 120 2.23 1.09 -10.20
C ASP A 120 1.41 2.19 -10.91
N THR A 121 0.50 2.85 -10.18
CA THR A 121 -0.30 3.97 -10.69
C THR A 121 0.47 5.27 -10.52
N TYR A 122 0.64 6.02 -11.59
CA TYR A 122 1.26 7.33 -11.51
C TYR A 122 0.43 8.37 -12.27
N THR A 123 0.62 9.63 -11.89
CA THR A 123 -0.16 10.73 -12.45
C THR A 123 0.69 11.56 -13.38
N HIS A 124 0.15 11.91 -14.57
CA HIS A 124 0.88 12.70 -15.55
C HIS A 124 0.05 13.86 -16.15
N THR A 125 -0.74 14.51 -15.33
CA THR A 125 -1.56 15.72 -15.50
C THR A 125 -2.97 15.54 -15.07
#